data_4d901f5166ee402c74a42a49bb98ff21
#
_entry.id   4d901f5166ee402c74a42a49bb98ff21
#
_cell.length_a   1.000
_cell.length_b   1.000
_cell.length_c   1.000
_cell.angle_alpha   90.00
_cell.angle_beta   90.00
_cell.angle_gamma   90.00
#
_symmetry.space_group_name_H-M   'P 1'
#
loop_
_entity.id
_entity.type
_entity.pdbx_description
1 polymer ?
#
loop_
_entity_poly.entity_id
_entity_poly.type
_entity_poly.pdbx_seq_one_letter_code
_entity_poly.pdbx_strand_id
1 'polypeptide(L)'
;MSEEISRKNHPNFTQYQEFIVSHSNYKGLHFKRKENNEIVWVAPKVTADGQLRDSWWHKKAKELGIEVKAGFYAKVAVIIHPTKRHTCQICGRSLRVEYVYPNANTLKSINQIFLTDFQAFENDIFEIIATLPDELEKWKGIFKLAKNNKIADYQKIISWVQVEQVNKGSKSFLSPGVMSNAPDRYDGFHSDGNCCRSKSDKGRHKSNLQRYGQDRRVYENWADGDWKQADRLMSMFRQFGLSADHIGPISLGFCHRPKFHPLTKEENAAKNNRMSLNDVSVLISDEKNGEQVVSWHSKYLWDFLKNKIKNDIDAVKLSVLMRKNLHWILTILSMIEERGFRKFLIQFLNLDYSNYDYKFSDFQPDGSFLAIVKIEKKGRNQENNKDRYIRVAFESLEGYKTKDNRRVDYWKNAQIEVNLEQLLVLLNENKTAEAKDKLHEILQMFTVELTQNWEKV
;
A
#
# COMPACT_ATOMS: atom_id res chain seq x y z
N MET A 1 15.03 -22.69 3.65
CA MET A 1 13.73 -23.21 3.18
C MET A 1 12.70 -22.75 4.19
N SER A 2 11.97 -21.65 3.87
CA SER A 2 10.84 -21.21 4.69
C SER A 2 9.71 -22.20 4.44
N GLU A 3 9.27 -22.90 5.47
CA GLU A 3 8.04 -23.67 5.43
C GLU A 3 6.91 -22.74 4.99
N GLU A 4 6.43 -22.89 3.76
CA GLU A 4 5.11 -22.43 3.39
C GLU A 4 4.12 -23.12 4.32
N ILE A 5 3.66 -22.40 5.33
CA ILE A 5 2.49 -22.81 6.11
C ILE A 5 1.33 -22.82 5.11
N SER A 6 1.11 -23.98 4.50
CA SER A 6 -0.08 -24.27 3.71
C SER A 6 -1.26 -24.02 4.65
N ARG A 7 -1.96 -22.88 4.46
CA ARG A 7 -3.18 -22.58 5.21
C ARG A 7 -4.18 -23.66 4.87
N LYS A 8 -4.34 -24.64 5.75
CA LYS A 8 -5.38 -25.68 5.62
C LYS A 8 -6.74 -24.99 5.51
N ASN A 9 -7.50 -25.34 4.48
CA ASN A 9 -8.87 -24.87 4.35
C ASN A 9 -9.70 -25.40 5.52
N HIS A 10 -10.57 -24.54 6.07
CA HIS A 10 -11.59 -25.00 6.99
C HIS A 10 -12.53 -25.97 6.27
N PRO A 11 -12.98 -27.08 6.90
CA PRO A 11 -13.88 -28.07 6.26
C PRO A 11 -15.12 -27.44 5.59
N ASN A 12 -15.75 -26.48 6.26
CA ASN A 12 -16.90 -25.74 5.71
C ASN A 12 -16.55 -24.99 4.42
N PHE A 13 -15.30 -24.48 4.29
CA PHE A 13 -14.87 -23.82 3.07
C PHE A 13 -14.68 -24.81 1.93
N THR A 14 -14.19 -26.02 2.22
CA THR A 14 -14.10 -27.07 1.22
C THR A 14 -15.49 -27.49 0.71
N GLN A 15 -16.45 -27.62 1.60
CA GLN A 15 -17.87 -27.90 1.22
C GLN A 15 -18.43 -26.75 0.38
N TYR A 16 -18.16 -25.51 0.76
CA TYR A 16 -18.57 -24.34 0.01
C TYR A 16 -17.95 -24.32 -1.40
N GLN A 17 -16.67 -24.66 -1.55
CA GLN A 17 -16.03 -24.76 -2.86
C GLN A 17 -16.74 -25.78 -3.77
N GLU A 18 -17.06 -26.97 -3.26
CA GLU A 18 -17.79 -28.00 -4.00
C GLU A 18 -19.19 -27.53 -4.43
N PHE A 19 -19.90 -26.88 -3.54
CA PHE A 19 -21.19 -26.27 -3.84
C PHE A 19 -21.09 -25.22 -4.97
N ILE A 20 -20.14 -24.31 -4.90
CA ILE A 20 -19.99 -23.23 -5.88
C ILE A 20 -19.60 -23.78 -7.27
N VAL A 21 -18.63 -24.70 -7.36
CA VAL A 21 -18.19 -25.22 -8.66
C VAL A 21 -19.25 -26.07 -9.35
N SER A 22 -20.16 -26.68 -8.60
CA SER A 22 -21.28 -27.46 -9.14
C SER A 22 -22.52 -26.62 -9.50
N HIS A 23 -22.55 -25.33 -9.08
CA HIS A 23 -23.76 -24.52 -9.24
C HIS A 23 -23.90 -23.97 -10.66
N SER A 24 -25.10 -23.98 -11.20
CA SER A 24 -25.45 -23.58 -12.58
C SER A 24 -25.04 -22.14 -12.93
N ASN A 25 -24.99 -21.20 -11.94
CA ASN A 25 -24.60 -19.82 -12.14
C ASN A 25 -23.14 -19.68 -12.63
N TYR A 26 -22.30 -20.69 -12.33
CA TYR A 26 -20.88 -20.73 -12.71
C TYR A 26 -20.61 -21.70 -13.87
N LYS A 27 -21.65 -22.16 -14.57
CA LYS A 27 -21.49 -23.06 -15.71
C LYS A 27 -20.54 -22.47 -16.76
N GLY A 28 -19.53 -23.27 -17.13
CA GLY A 28 -18.50 -22.90 -18.11
C GLY A 28 -17.35 -22.07 -17.55
N LEU A 29 -17.35 -21.73 -16.26
CA LEU A 29 -16.18 -21.16 -15.62
C LEU A 29 -15.12 -22.25 -15.43
N HIS A 30 -13.90 -21.98 -15.92
CA HIS A 30 -12.82 -22.96 -15.92
C HIS A 30 -12.30 -23.26 -14.52
N PHE A 31 -12.22 -24.55 -14.14
CA PHE A 31 -11.56 -24.98 -12.91
C PHE A 31 -10.80 -26.30 -13.14
N LYS A 32 -9.87 -26.57 -12.24
CA LYS A 32 -9.10 -27.81 -12.18
C LYS A 32 -9.13 -28.37 -10.77
N ARG A 33 -8.83 -29.67 -10.69
CA ARG A 33 -8.49 -30.33 -9.42
C ARG A 33 -7.01 -30.68 -9.42
N LYS A 34 -6.39 -30.67 -8.25
CA LYS A 34 -5.06 -31.22 -8.02
C LYS A 34 -5.12 -32.74 -8.00
N GLU A 35 -3.98 -33.39 -7.96
CA GLU A 35 -3.85 -34.86 -7.83
C GLU A 35 -4.55 -35.41 -6.58
N ASN A 36 -4.55 -34.65 -5.48
CA ASN A 36 -5.25 -34.97 -4.25
C ASN A 36 -6.75 -34.63 -4.27
N ASN A 37 -7.32 -34.37 -5.44
CA ASN A 37 -8.72 -33.99 -5.68
C ASN A 37 -9.17 -32.63 -5.13
N GLU A 38 -8.27 -31.82 -4.55
CA GLU A 38 -8.59 -30.47 -4.12
C GLU A 38 -8.86 -29.55 -5.31
N ILE A 39 -9.83 -28.66 -5.17
CA ILE A 39 -10.14 -27.64 -6.17
C ILE A 39 -9.03 -26.57 -6.23
N VAL A 40 -8.52 -26.28 -7.43
CA VAL A 40 -7.65 -25.13 -7.69
C VAL A 40 -8.50 -23.86 -7.66
N TRP A 41 -8.71 -23.35 -6.44
CA TRP A 41 -9.60 -22.20 -6.22
C TRP A 41 -9.07 -20.89 -6.79
N VAL A 42 -7.75 -20.67 -6.72
CA VAL A 42 -7.09 -19.45 -7.19
C VAL A 42 -6.36 -19.72 -8.49
N ALA A 43 -6.62 -18.91 -9.52
CA ALA A 43 -5.91 -18.93 -10.79
C ALA A 43 -5.48 -17.50 -11.15
N PRO A 44 -4.21 -17.11 -10.90
CA PRO A 44 -3.71 -15.77 -11.21
C PRO A 44 -3.88 -15.42 -12.68
N LYS A 45 -4.25 -14.19 -12.99
CA LYS A 45 -4.53 -13.71 -14.35
C LYS A 45 -3.38 -13.94 -15.35
N VAL A 46 -2.15 -14.02 -14.88
CA VAL A 46 -0.95 -14.28 -15.70
C VAL A 46 -0.84 -15.73 -16.17
N THR A 47 -1.64 -16.66 -15.61
CA THR A 47 -1.67 -18.07 -16.01
C THR A 47 -2.73 -18.32 -17.07
N ALA A 48 -2.57 -19.40 -17.85
CA ALA A 48 -3.56 -19.79 -18.87
C ALA A 48 -4.95 -20.00 -18.24
N ASP A 49 -5.04 -20.67 -17.08
CA ASP A 49 -6.29 -20.88 -16.36
C ASP A 49 -6.91 -19.54 -15.88
N GLY A 50 -6.08 -18.60 -15.42
CA GLY A 50 -6.53 -17.27 -15.02
C GLY A 50 -7.06 -16.45 -16.19
N GLN A 51 -6.48 -16.58 -17.39
CA GLN A 51 -6.96 -15.92 -18.59
C GLN A 51 -8.31 -16.50 -19.06
N LEU A 52 -8.51 -17.82 -18.96
CA LEU A 52 -9.80 -18.45 -19.25
C LEU A 52 -10.88 -17.95 -18.30
N ARG A 53 -10.57 -17.83 -16.98
CA ARG A 53 -11.50 -17.26 -15.99
C ARG A 53 -11.80 -15.79 -16.29
N ASP A 54 -10.80 -15.00 -16.60
CA ASP A 54 -10.98 -13.58 -16.92
C ASP A 54 -11.90 -13.40 -18.13
N SER A 55 -11.71 -14.18 -19.18
CA SER A 55 -12.56 -14.18 -20.38
C SER A 55 -14.01 -14.55 -20.04
N TRP A 56 -14.22 -15.55 -19.17
CA TRP A 56 -15.56 -15.92 -18.72
C TRP A 56 -16.25 -14.79 -17.92
N TRP A 57 -15.52 -14.11 -17.03
CA TRP A 57 -16.05 -12.96 -16.28
C TRP A 57 -16.49 -11.83 -17.20
N HIS A 58 -15.73 -11.51 -18.22
CA HIS A 58 -16.09 -10.51 -19.23
C HIS A 58 -17.35 -10.91 -20.02
N LYS A 59 -17.43 -12.17 -20.44
CA LYS A 59 -18.62 -12.71 -21.11
C LYS A 59 -19.85 -12.63 -20.20
N LYS A 60 -19.71 -13.04 -18.93
CA LYS A 60 -20.79 -13.00 -17.97
C LYS A 60 -21.25 -11.56 -17.68
N ALA A 61 -20.34 -10.59 -17.61
CA ALA A 61 -20.70 -9.19 -17.49
C ALA A 61 -21.58 -8.72 -18.66
N LYS A 62 -21.19 -9.08 -19.90
CA LYS A 62 -21.97 -8.74 -21.09
C LYS A 62 -23.36 -9.39 -21.08
N GLU A 63 -23.47 -10.66 -20.68
CA GLU A 63 -24.75 -11.39 -20.54
C GLU A 63 -25.70 -10.69 -19.53
N LEU A 64 -25.13 -10.09 -18.48
CA LEU A 64 -25.89 -9.39 -17.43
C LEU A 64 -26.10 -7.89 -17.73
N GLY A 65 -25.68 -7.38 -18.89
CA GLY A 65 -25.79 -5.98 -19.25
C GLY A 65 -24.91 -5.07 -18.39
N ILE A 66 -23.83 -5.60 -17.78
CA ILE A 66 -22.92 -4.85 -16.93
C ILE A 66 -21.77 -4.29 -17.79
N GLU A 67 -21.61 -2.97 -17.77
CA GLU A 67 -20.50 -2.29 -18.44
C GLU A 67 -19.16 -2.70 -17.83
N VAL A 68 -18.20 -3.06 -18.71
CA VAL A 68 -16.84 -3.47 -18.32
C VAL A 68 -16.00 -2.26 -17.97
N LYS A 69 -16.08 -1.82 -16.71
CA LYS A 69 -15.30 -0.74 -16.12
C LYS A 69 -14.83 -1.12 -14.72
N ALA A 70 -14.06 -0.26 -14.07
CA ALA A 70 -13.56 -0.52 -12.72
C ALA A 70 -14.68 -1.00 -11.78
N GLY A 71 -14.48 -2.18 -11.15
CA GLY A 71 -15.42 -2.80 -10.22
C GLY A 71 -16.47 -3.71 -10.86
N PHE A 72 -16.46 -3.96 -12.17
CA PHE A 72 -17.44 -4.83 -12.81
C PHE A 72 -17.39 -6.28 -12.29
N TYR A 73 -16.19 -6.82 -12.01
CA TYR A 73 -16.05 -8.16 -11.42
C TYR A 73 -16.83 -8.28 -10.10
N ALA A 74 -16.76 -7.27 -9.25
CA ALA A 74 -17.46 -7.26 -7.99
C ALA A 74 -18.99 -7.27 -8.18
N LYS A 75 -19.50 -6.51 -9.15
CA LYS A 75 -20.93 -6.48 -9.48
C LYS A 75 -21.41 -7.83 -9.99
N VAL A 76 -20.68 -8.42 -10.94
CA VAL A 76 -21.00 -9.75 -11.49
C VAL A 76 -20.99 -10.77 -10.36
N ALA A 77 -19.92 -10.86 -9.57
CA ALA A 77 -19.78 -11.82 -8.48
C ALA A 77 -20.95 -11.75 -7.49
N VAL A 78 -21.31 -10.54 -7.06
CA VAL A 78 -22.45 -10.36 -6.14
C VAL A 78 -23.78 -10.78 -6.79
N ILE A 79 -24.01 -10.47 -8.08
CA ILE A 79 -25.28 -10.81 -8.76
C ILE A 79 -25.43 -12.32 -8.94
N ILE A 80 -24.38 -13.01 -9.39
CA ILE A 80 -24.47 -14.45 -9.71
C ILE A 80 -24.37 -15.35 -8.48
N HIS A 81 -23.90 -14.84 -7.33
CA HIS A 81 -23.71 -15.68 -6.14
C HIS A 81 -25.05 -16.30 -5.66
N PRO A 82 -25.15 -17.63 -5.59
CA PRO A 82 -26.44 -18.32 -5.44
C PRO A 82 -27.14 -18.05 -4.11
N THR A 83 -26.39 -18.01 -3.02
CA THR A 83 -26.93 -17.87 -1.65
C THR A 83 -26.67 -16.48 -1.05
N LYS A 84 -25.94 -15.61 -1.73
CA LYS A 84 -25.40 -14.35 -1.17
C LYS A 84 -24.61 -14.56 0.14
N ARG A 85 -24.08 -15.77 0.36
CA ARG A 85 -23.29 -16.13 1.55
C ARG A 85 -22.00 -16.81 1.13
N HIS A 86 -20.87 -16.23 1.51
CA HIS A 86 -19.53 -16.76 1.29
C HIS A 86 -18.98 -17.36 2.58
N THR A 87 -18.29 -18.49 2.48
CA THR A 87 -17.69 -19.16 3.64
C THR A 87 -16.21 -18.77 3.76
N CYS A 88 -15.80 -18.29 4.93
CA CYS A 88 -14.43 -17.91 5.19
C CYS A 88 -13.48 -19.12 5.19
N GLN A 89 -12.39 -19.06 4.42
CA GLN A 89 -11.37 -20.12 4.34
C GLN A 89 -10.74 -20.44 5.68
N ILE A 90 -10.56 -19.43 6.56
CA ILE A 90 -9.80 -19.55 7.82
C ILE A 90 -10.68 -20.12 8.94
N CYS A 91 -11.85 -19.53 9.19
CA CYS A 91 -12.69 -19.88 10.34
C CYS A 91 -14.00 -20.60 9.98
N GLY A 92 -14.26 -20.84 8.70
CA GLY A 92 -15.45 -21.54 8.24
C GLY A 92 -16.78 -20.79 8.45
N ARG A 93 -16.75 -19.53 8.91
CA ARG A 93 -17.95 -18.71 9.13
C ARG A 93 -18.61 -18.37 7.81
N SER A 94 -19.93 -18.50 7.74
CA SER A 94 -20.74 -18.09 6.58
C SER A 94 -21.11 -16.61 6.72
N LEU A 95 -20.69 -15.78 5.77
CA LEU A 95 -20.84 -14.33 5.79
C LEU A 95 -21.65 -13.85 4.58
N ARG A 96 -22.54 -12.90 4.77
CA ARG A 96 -23.27 -12.25 3.66
C ARG A 96 -22.30 -11.44 2.80
N VAL A 97 -22.45 -11.53 1.46
CA VAL A 97 -21.63 -10.80 0.49
C VAL A 97 -22.07 -9.35 0.32
N GLU A 98 -23.27 -9.03 0.80
CA GLU A 98 -23.86 -7.69 0.76
C GLU A 98 -23.30 -6.78 1.86
N TYR A 99 -23.53 -5.48 1.72
CA TYR A 99 -23.14 -4.47 2.71
C TYR A 99 -24.14 -4.42 3.87
N VAL A 100 -24.06 -5.37 4.78
CA VAL A 100 -25.00 -5.55 5.90
C VAL A 100 -24.36 -5.55 7.28
N TYR A 101 -23.04 -5.66 7.37
CA TYR A 101 -22.37 -5.64 8.68
C TYR A 101 -21.98 -4.20 9.06
N PRO A 102 -22.28 -3.74 10.28
CA PRO A 102 -21.78 -2.46 10.74
C PRO A 102 -20.27 -2.34 10.55
N ASN A 103 -19.80 -1.23 9.98
CA ASN A 103 -18.37 -0.96 9.97
C ASN A 103 -17.87 -0.63 11.39
N ALA A 104 -16.54 -0.58 11.60
CA ALA A 104 -15.97 -0.43 12.92
C ALA A 104 -16.48 0.82 13.68
N ASN A 105 -16.70 1.93 12.98
CA ASN A 105 -17.22 3.15 13.61
C ASN A 105 -18.69 3.02 13.99
N THR A 106 -19.52 2.46 13.12
CA THR A 106 -20.94 2.23 13.37
C THR A 106 -21.12 1.23 14.52
N LEU A 107 -20.38 0.12 14.50
CA LEU A 107 -20.44 -0.87 15.57
C LEU A 107 -20.03 -0.28 16.93
N LYS A 108 -18.96 0.51 16.94
CA LYS A 108 -18.54 1.23 18.15
C LYS A 108 -19.63 2.18 18.66
N SER A 109 -20.29 2.92 17.76
CA SER A 109 -21.39 3.84 18.13
C SER A 109 -22.60 3.07 18.70
N ILE A 110 -22.96 1.95 18.09
CA ILE A 110 -24.04 1.08 18.58
C ILE A 110 -23.71 0.60 20.02
N ASN A 111 -22.53 0.01 20.21
CA ASN A 111 -22.13 -0.54 21.50
C ASN A 111 -22.05 0.54 22.59
N GLN A 112 -21.61 1.76 22.26
CA GLN A 112 -21.56 2.88 23.20
C GLN A 112 -22.94 3.44 23.57
N ILE A 113 -23.85 3.56 22.59
CA ILE A 113 -25.16 4.18 22.80
C ILE A 113 -26.12 3.22 23.50
N PHE A 114 -26.04 1.93 23.17
CA PHE A 114 -26.93 0.91 23.74
C PHE A 114 -26.28 0.08 24.86
N LEU A 115 -25.03 0.38 25.22
CA LEU A 115 -24.28 -0.32 26.27
C LEU A 115 -24.17 -1.84 26.01
N THR A 116 -23.82 -2.19 24.78
CA THR A 116 -23.68 -3.59 24.30
C THR A 116 -22.24 -3.89 23.89
N ASP A 117 -21.94 -5.13 23.56
CA ASP A 117 -20.61 -5.62 23.17
C ASP A 117 -20.63 -6.43 21.85
N PHE A 118 -21.53 -6.10 20.92
CA PHE A 118 -21.57 -6.75 19.63
C PHE A 118 -20.20 -6.81 18.98
N GLN A 119 -19.86 -7.97 18.43
CA GLN A 119 -18.57 -8.20 17.78
C GLN A 119 -18.66 -8.04 16.26
N ALA A 120 -17.55 -7.64 15.63
CA ALA A 120 -17.52 -7.42 14.19
C ALA A 120 -17.81 -8.72 13.40
N PHE A 121 -18.72 -8.63 12.44
CA PHE A 121 -19.10 -9.73 11.54
C PHE A 121 -19.79 -10.93 12.24
N GLU A 122 -20.31 -10.76 13.43
CA GLU A 122 -21.15 -11.78 14.10
C GLU A 122 -22.62 -11.60 13.73
N ASN A 123 -23.12 -10.40 13.88
CA ASN A 123 -24.49 -10.05 13.54
C ASN A 123 -24.53 -9.03 12.41
N ASP A 124 -25.49 -9.19 11.49
CA ASP A 124 -25.76 -8.14 10.52
C ASP A 124 -26.59 -7.01 11.15
N ILE A 125 -26.72 -5.89 10.45
CA ILE A 125 -27.37 -4.70 10.99
C ILE A 125 -28.84 -4.94 11.32
N PHE A 126 -29.55 -5.82 10.59
CA PHE A 126 -30.94 -6.11 10.82
C PHE A 126 -31.12 -7.00 12.05
N GLU A 127 -30.22 -7.97 12.27
CA GLU A 127 -30.17 -8.76 13.49
C GLU A 127 -29.93 -7.89 14.72
N ILE A 128 -29.00 -6.93 14.61
CA ILE A 128 -28.70 -5.97 15.70
C ILE A 128 -29.90 -5.07 15.97
N ILE A 129 -30.51 -4.51 14.92
CA ILE A 129 -31.70 -3.66 15.03
C ILE A 129 -32.85 -4.44 15.68
N ALA A 130 -33.06 -5.71 15.33
CA ALA A 130 -34.11 -6.55 15.90
C ALA A 130 -33.90 -6.92 17.38
N THR A 131 -32.63 -6.85 17.84
CA THR A 131 -32.28 -7.22 19.22
C THR A 131 -32.32 -6.00 20.18
N LEU A 132 -32.20 -4.79 19.64
CA LEU A 132 -32.10 -3.55 20.43
C LEU A 132 -33.44 -2.81 20.49
N PRO A 133 -33.64 -1.93 21.51
CA PRO A 133 -34.83 -1.10 21.59
C PRO A 133 -35.05 -0.21 20.36
N ASP A 134 -36.30 0.05 20.01
CA ASP A 134 -36.71 0.91 18.88
C ASP A 134 -36.62 2.43 19.19
N GLU A 135 -35.56 2.83 19.85
CA GLU A 135 -35.30 4.21 20.23
C GLU A 135 -34.88 5.07 19.02
N LEU A 136 -35.88 5.68 18.38
CA LEU A 136 -35.74 6.42 17.12
C LEU A 136 -34.58 7.44 17.10
N GLU A 137 -34.45 8.25 18.13
CA GLU A 137 -33.43 9.32 18.16
C GLU A 137 -32.00 8.77 18.32
N LYS A 138 -31.83 7.66 19.03
CA LYS A 138 -30.53 6.96 19.13
C LYS A 138 -30.12 6.43 17.76
N TRP A 139 -31.02 5.76 17.05
CA TRP A 139 -30.77 5.25 15.70
C TRP A 139 -30.53 6.37 14.68
N LYS A 140 -31.29 7.48 14.76
CA LYS A 140 -31.01 8.68 13.93
C LYS A 140 -29.59 9.23 14.21
N GLY A 141 -29.16 9.23 15.46
CA GLY A 141 -27.80 9.65 15.85
C GLY A 141 -26.73 8.76 15.21
N ILE A 142 -26.88 7.43 15.30
CA ILE A 142 -25.95 6.46 14.73
C ILE A 142 -25.80 6.65 13.21
N PHE A 143 -26.92 6.78 12.50
CA PHE A 143 -26.94 6.92 11.04
C PHE A 143 -26.85 8.39 10.55
N LYS A 144 -26.62 9.36 11.47
CA LYS A 144 -26.52 10.79 11.17
C LYS A 144 -27.74 11.36 10.45
N LEU A 145 -28.93 10.93 10.86
CA LEU A 145 -30.22 11.27 10.25
C LEU A 145 -31.00 12.34 11.02
N ALA A 146 -30.41 13.00 12.02
CA ALA A 146 -31.07 13.99 12.88
C ALA A 146 -31.76 15.15 12.11
N LYS A 147 -31.25 15.49 10.92
CA LYS A 147 -31.83 16.55 10.06
C LYS A 147 -32.78 16.01 8.99
N ASN A 148 -33.08 14.73 8.97
CA ASN A 148 -33.93 14.11 7.95
C ASN A 148 -35.38 13.95 8.45
N ASN A 149 -36.22 14.94 8.18
CA ASN A 149 -37.63 14.99 8.58
C ASN A 149 -38.50 13.88 7.92
N LYS A 150 -37.99 13.16 6.92
CA LYS A 150 -38.72 12.08 6.26
C LYS A 150 -38.71 10.78 7.08
N ILE A 151 -37.82 10.69 8.08
CA ILE A 151 -37.70 9.52 8.97
C ILE A 151 -38.44 9.85 10.26
N ALA A 152 -39.73 9.56 10.26
CA ALA A 152 -40.63 9.88 11.36
C ALA A 152 -40.82 8.75 12.37
N ASP A 153 -40.46 7.52 12.00
CA ASP A 153 -40.63 6.34 12.83
C ASP A 153 -39.51 5.32 12.62
N TYR A 154 -39.46 4.32 13.49
CA TYR A 154 -38.41 3.31 13.51
C TYR A 154 -38.43 2.41 12.25
N GLN A 155 -39.61 2.07 11.72
CA GLN A 155 -39.73 1.26 10.51
C GLN A 155 -39.11 1.97 9.28
N LYS A 156 -39.17 3.28 9.27
CA LYS A 156 -38.53 4.09 8.22
C LYS A 156 -37.01 4.07 8.33
N ILE A 157 -36.43 3.89 9.53
CA ILE A 157 -34.98 3.65 9.68
C ILE A 157 -34.61 2.31 9.03
N ILE A 158 -35.33 1.24 9.31
CA ILE A 158 -35.09 -0.08 8.73
C ILE A 158 -35.18 -0.02 7.20
N SER A 159 -36.22 0.62 6.69
CA SER A 159 -36.41 0.83 5.25
C SER A 159 -35.29 1.66 4.63
N TRP A 160 -34.86 2.72 5.32
CA TRP A 160 -33.73 3.56 4.88
C TRP A 160 -32.43 2.78 4.87
N VAL A 161 -32.15 1.98 5.88
CA VAL A 161 -30.95 1.11 5.92
C VAL A 161 -30.98 0.15 4.73
N GLN A 162 -32.13 -0.50 4.45
CA GLN A 162 -32.25 -1.41 3.33
C GLN A 162 -32.01 -0.69 1.98
N VAL A 163 -32.65 0.44 1.75
CA VAL A 163 -32.64 1.13 0.45
C VAL A 163 -31.35 1.91 0.25
N GLU A 164 -30.97 2.74 1.23
CA GLU A 164 -29.89 3.71 1.07
C GLU A 164 -28.51 3.14 1.41
N GLN A 165 -28.43 2.06 2.19
CA GLN A 165 -27.16 1.45 2.56
C GLN A 165 -26.96 0.10 1.87
N VAL A 166 -27.83 -0.85 2.08
CA VAL A 166 -27.66 -2.24 1.58
C VAL A 166 -27.82 -2.30 0.06
N ASN A 167 -28.94 -1.85 -0.48
CA ASN A 167 -29.21 -1.95 -1.92
C ASN A 167 -28.24 -1.08 -2.76
N LYS A 168 -27.78 0.05 -2.23
CA LYS A 168 -26.79 0.91 -2.90
C LYS A 168 -25.34 0.44 -2.65
N GLY A 169 -25.09 -0.54 -1.77
CA GLY A 169 -23.76 -0.97 -1.40
C GLY A 169 -22.93 0.16 -0.77
N SER A 170 -23.56 0.97 0.09
CA SER A 170 -22.94 2.13 0.72
C SER A 170 -21.92 1.70 1.78
N LYS A 171 -20.71 2.33 1.74
CA LYS A 171 -19.63 2.11 2.71
C LYS A 171 -19.68 3.06 3.91
N SER A 172 -20.67 3.93 3.97
CA SER A 172 -20.73 4.98 5.01
C SER A 172 -20.90 4.41 6.41
N PHE A 173 -21.80 3.41 6.56
CA PHE A 173 -22.13 2.80 7.85
C PHE A 173 -21.92 1.29 7.85
N LEU A 174 -21.96 0.65 6.69
CA LEU A 174 -21.92 -0.79 6.55
C LEU A 174 -20.72 -1.28 5.73
N SER A 175 -20.39 -2.55 5.89
CA SER A 175 -19.37 -3.29 5.13
C SER A 175 -19.91 -4.68 4.73
N PRO A 176 -19.36 -5.29 3.67
CA PRO A 176 -19.70 -6.65 3.31
C PRO A 176 -18.95 -7.64 4.21
N GLY A 177 -19.45 -8.84 4.33
CA GLY A 177 -18.77 -9.91 5.07
C GLY A 177 -17.51 -10.43 4.39
N VAL A 178 -17.38 -10.22 3.07
CA VAL A 178 -16.21 -10.59 2.28
C VAL A 178 -15.98 -9.56 1.17
N MET A 179 -14.71 -9.35 0.84
CA MET A 179 -14.35 -8.46 -0.27
C MET A 179 -14.53 -9.17 -1.61
N SER A 180 -15.24 -8.54 -2.52
CA SER A 180 -15.38 -8.91 -3.94
C SER A 180 -14.27 -8.28 -4.80
N ASN A 181 -14.36 -8.45 -6.12
CA ASN A 181 -13.37 -7.97 -7.09
C ASN A 181 -12.07 -8.80 -7.12
N ALA A 182 -12.21 -10.11 -6.95
CA ALA A 182 -11.13 -11.08 -6.99
C ALA A 182 -11.39 -12.14 -8.10
N PRO A 183 -11.30 -11.76 -9.40
CA PRO A 183 -11.62 -12.64 -10.53
C PRO A 183 -10.67 -13.84 -10.66
N ASP A 184 -9.55 -13.81 -9.97
CA ASP A 184 -8.61 -14.93 -9.86
C ASP A 184 -9.11 -16.04 -8.89
N ARG A 185 -10.15 -15.78 -8.06
CA ARG A 185 -10.88 -16.78 -7.29
C ARG A 185 -12.11 -17.22 -8.07
N TYR A 186 -12.49 -18.47 -7.89
CA TYR A 186 -13.56 -19.07 -8.67
C TYR A 186 -14.91 -18.33 -8.53
N ASP A 187 -15.26 -17.92 -7.30
CA ASP A 187 -16.50 -17.20 -7.01
C ASP A 187 -16.41 -15.67 -7.13
N GLY A 188 -15.22 -15.13 -7.41
CA GLY A 188 -14.98 -13.70 -7.51
C GLY A 188 -14.79 -12.97 -6.17
N PHE A 189 -14.73 -13.69 -5.05
CA PHE A 189 -14.51 -13.15 -3.71
C PHE A 189 -13.14 -13.55 -3.15
N HIS A 190 -12.61 -12.74 -2.23
CA HIS A 190 -11.43 -13.14 -1.48
C HIS A 190 -11.75 -14.37 -0.62
N SER A 191 -10.84 -15.33 -0.56
CA SER A 191 -11.06 -16.59 0.18
C SER A 191 -11.26 -16.37 1.69
N ASP A 192 -10.59 -15.33 2.24
CA ASP A 192 -10.72 -14.95 3.64
C ASP A 192 -11.88 -13.94 3.79
N GLY A 193 -12.87 -14.28 4.60
CA GLY A 193 -13.90 -13.32 5.02
C GLY A 193 -13.33 -12.19 5.86
N ASN A 194 -14.02 -11.04 5.88
CA ASN A 194 -13.57 -9.86 6.65
C ASN A 194 -13.49 -10.12 8.16
N CYS A 195 -14.17 -11.14 8.67
CA CYS A 195 -14.06 -11.63 10.05
C CYS A 195 -12.62 -12.03 10.45
N CYS A 196 -11.86 -12.61 9.51
CA CYS A 196 -10.46 -13.00 9.71
C CYS A 196 -9.49 -12.01 9.06
N ARG A 197 -9.80 -11.54 7.87
CA ARG A 197 -8.97 -10.61 7.12
C ARG A 197 -8.75 -9.31 7.87
N SER A 198 -9.76 -8.73 8.50
CA SER A 198 -9.62 -7.50 9.29
C SER A 198 -8.67 -7.62 10.47
N LYS A 199 -8.45 -8.85 10.97
CA LYS A 199 -7.50 -9.15 12.06
C LYS A 199 -6.05 -9.31 11.55
N SER A 200 -5.87 -9.78 10.31
CA SER A 200 -4.56 -10.10 9.73
C SER A 200 -4.06 -9.06 8.72
N ASP A 201 -4.96 -8.46 7.93
CA ASP A 201 -4.61 -7.46 6.93
C ASP A 201 -4.64 -6.06 7.52
N LYS A 202 -3.54 -5.66 8.13
CA LYS A 202 -3.33 -4.31 8.65
C LYS A 202 -2.69 -3.38 7.60
N GLY A 203 -2.85 -3.70 6.31
CA GLY A 203 -2.29 -2.93 5.21
C GLY A 203 -0.77 -3.00 5.19
N ARG A 204 -0.09 -1.94 5.66
CA ARG A 204 1.38 -1.90 5.75
C ARG A 204 1.92 -2.57 7.02
N HIS A 205 1.33 -3.67 7.44
CA HIS A 205 1.83 -4.45 8.58
C HIS A 205 3.17 -5.12 8.23
N LYS A 206 4.03 -5.36 9.24
CA LYS A 206 5.36 -5.98 9.11
C LYS A 206 5.35 -7.24 8.22
N SER A 207 4.40 -8.16 8.42
CA SER A 207 4.29 -9.39 7.61
C SER A 207 4.04 -9.13 6.11
N ASN A 208 3.34 -8.04 5.77
CA ASN A 208 3.14 -7.64 4.39
C ASN A 208 4.39 -6.98 3.80
N LEU A 209 5.10 -6.18 4.60
CA LEU A 209 6.36 -5.55 4.18
C LEU A 209 7.47 -6.57 3.91
N GLN A 210 7.55 -7.64 4.71
CA GLN A 210 8.52 -8.72 4.51
C GLN A 210 8.30 -9.50 3.21
N ARG A 211 7.06 -9.55 2.69
CA ARG A 211 6.72 -10.22 1.42
C ARG A 211 6.99 -9.38 0.18
N TYR A 212 7.22 -8.08 0.34
CA TYR A 212 7.65 -7.24 -0.77
C TYR A 212 9.10 -7.59 -1.10
N GLY A 213 9.30 -8.38 -2.16
CA GLY A 213 10.63 -8.72 -2.68
C GLY A 213 11.42 -7.50 -3.19
N GLN A 214 10.82 -6.32 -3.19
CA GLN A 214 11.41 -5.05 -3.55
C GLN A 214 11.44 -4.12 -2.33
N ASP A 215 12.56 -3.44 -2.14
CA ASP A 215 12.76 -2.49 -1.02
C ASP A 215 12.06 -1.14 -1.23
N ARG A 216 11.02 -1.11 -2.06
CA ARG A 216 10.30 0.12 -2.41
C ARG A 216 9.88 0.92 -1.19
N ARG A 217 9.40 0.25 -0.13
CA ARG A 217 8.93 0.94 1.07
C ARG A 217 10.04 1.63 1.85
N VAL A 218 11.23 1.02 1.91
CA VAL A 218 12.36 1.67 2.56
C VAL A 218 12.81 2.90 1.77
N TYR A 219 12.84 2.82 0.43
CA TYR A 219 13.17 3.97 -0.41
C TYR A 219 12.15 5.10 -0.26
N GLU A 220 10.84 4.79 -0.29
CA GLU A 220 9.77 5.78 -0.13
C GLU A 220 9.78 6.49 1.23
N ASN A 221 10.08 5.77 2.31
CA ASN A 221 9.99 6.32 3.66
C ASN A 221 11.26 7.06 4.10
N TRP A 222 12.43 6.72 3.54
CA TRP A 222 13.72 7.30 3.91
C TRP A 222 14.26 8.29 2.86
N ALA A 223 13.50 8.57 1.81
CA ALA A 223 13.77 9.67 0.88
C ALA A 223 13.18 10.98 1.39
N ASP A 224 13.88 12.09 1.16
CA ASP A 224 13.34 13.42 1.37
C ASP A 224 12.25 13.77 0.34
N GLY A 225 11.54 14.87 0.60
CA GLY A 225 10.53 15.43 -0.31
C GLY A 225 9.10 15.23 0.15
N ASP A 226 8.17 15.89 -0.54
CA ASP A 226 6.73 15.76 -0.26
C ASP A 226 6.19 14.45 -0.82
N TRP A 227 6.52 13.37 -0.10
CA TRP A 227 6.10 12.00 -0.45
C TRP A 227 4.57 11.88 -0.55
N LYS A 228 3.82 12.72 0.16
CA LYS A 228 2.35 12.67 0.14
C LYS A 228 1.79 13.24 -1.14
N GLN A 229 2.33 14.38 -1.59
CA GLN A 229 2.00 14.97 -2.88
C GLN A 229 2.41 14.06 -4.03
N ALA A 230 3.62 13.51 -3.97
CA ALA A 230 4.14 12.58 -4.97
C ALA A 230 3.27 11.31 -5.08
N ASP A 231 2.93 10.65 -3.97
CA ASP A 231 2.03 9.49 -3.93
C ASP A 231 0.67 9.82 -4.58
N ARG A 232 0.15 11.00 -4.30
CA ARG A 232 -1.15 11.41 -4.81
C ARG A 232 -1.10 11.65 -6.32
N LEU A 233 -0.12 12.41 -6.79
CA LEU A 233 0.08 12.68 -8.22
C LEU A 233 0.33 11.38 -9.00
N MET A 234 1.20 10.51 -8.49
CA MET A 234 1.47 9.19 -9.09
C MET A 234 0.19 8.35 -9.27
N SER A 235 -0.77 8.48 -8.33
CA SER A 235 -2.04 7.76 -8.44
C SER A 235 -2.93 8.24 -9.59
N MET A 236 -2.75 9.49 -10.06
CA MET A 236 -3.55 10.07 -11.15
C MET A 236 -3.18 9.45 -12.50
N PHE A 237 -1.89 9.17 -12.75
CA PHE A 237 -1.44 8.54 -14.01
C PHE A 237 -2.10 7.18 -14.28
N ARG A 238 -2.47 6.45 -13.21
CA ARG A 238 -3.14 5.14 -13.34
C ARG A 238 -4.51 5.22 -14.02
N GLN A 239 -5.17 6.38 -13.98
CA GLN A 239 -6.46 6.59 -14.63
C GLN A 239 -6.34 6.57 -16.16
N PHE A 240 -5.15 6.88 -16.68
CA PHE A 240 -4.80 6.86 -18.09
C PHE A 240 -4.02 5.61 -18.52
N GLY A 241 -3.87 4.61 -17.61
CA GLY A 241 -3.09 3.41 -17.88
C GLY A 241 -1.58 3.62 -17.90
N LEU A 242 -1.11 4.79 -17.48
CA LEU A 242 0.30 5.17 -17.46
C LEU A 242 0.98 4.82 -16.14
N SER A 243 2.29 4.68 -16.21
CA SER A 243 3.21 4.58 -15.06
C SER A 243 3.86 5.93 -14.83
N ALA A 244 3.81 6.43 -13.59
CA ALA A 244 4.58 7.59 -13.17
C ALA A 244 6.01 7.15 -12.86
N ASP A 245 6.96 7.51 -13.71
CA ASP A 245 8.37 7.25 -13.49
C ASP A 245 9.05 8.47 -12.87
N HIS A 246 9.73 8.29 -11.73
CA HIS A 246 10.38 9.40 -11.04
C HIS A 246 11.52 10.00 -11.85
N ILE A 247 11.51 11.33 -12.04
CA ILE A 247 12.68 12.07 -12.47
C ILE A 247 13.64 12.12 -11.27
N GLY A 248 14.70 11.31 -11.31
CA GLY A 248 15.49 10.96 -10.15
C GLY A 248 14.86 9.84 -9.33
N PRO A 249 15.16 8.56 -9.64
CA PRO A 249 14.57 7.43 -8.94
C PRO A 249 14.88 7.42 -7.44
N ILE A 250 13.85 7.27 -6.60
CA ILE A 250 14.00 7.20 -5.13
C ILE A 250 14.90 6.04 -4.69
N SER A 251 14.94 4.96 -5.46
CA SER A 251 15.85 3.82 -5.23
C SER A 251 17.32 4.12 -5.50
N LEU A 252 17.62 5.32 -5.97
CA LEU A 252 18.98 5.85 -6.17
C LEU A 252 19.30 6.97 -5.16
N GLY A 253 18.41 7.24 -4.19
CA GLY A 253 18.61 8.26 -3.17
C GLY A 253 18.16 9.66 -3.55
N PHE A 254 17.41 9.82 -4.65
CA PHE A 254 16.75 11.09 -4.97
C PHE A 254 15.52 11.32 -4.12
N CYS A 255 15.07 12.59 -4.05
CA CYS A 255 13.88 12.96 -3.30
C CYS A 255 12.60 12.37 -3.91
N HIS A 256 11.65 12.03 -3.06
CA HIS A 256 10.30 11.61 -3.47
C HIS A 256 9.47 12.87 -3.81
N ARG A 257 9.66 13.39 -5.01
CA ARG A 257 9.07 14.64 -5.51
C ARG A 257 7.88 14.36 -6.42
N PRO A 258 6.90 15.29 -6.54
CA PRO A 258 5.77 15.19 -7.46
C PRO A 258 6.17 15.55 -8.91
N LYS A 259 7.27 14.97 -9.41
CA LYS A 259 7.78 15.14 -10.77
C LYS A 259 8.04 13.78 -11.41
N PHE A 260 7.33 13.50 -12.49
CA PHE A 260 7.33 12.20 -13.15
C PHE A 260 7.36 12.32 -14.66
N HIS A 261 7.98 11.33 -15.30
CA HIS A 261 7.75 11.05 -16.71
C HIS A 261 6.52 10.12 -16.85
N PRO A 262 5.54 10.47 -17.70
CA PRO A 262 4.44 9.59 -18.05
C PRO A 262 4.94 8.51 -19.02
N LEU A 263 5.13 7.30 -18.54
CA LEU A 263 5.60 6.17 -19.33
C LEU A 263 4.53 5.08 -19.44
N THR A 264 4.56 4.32 -20.52
CA THR A 264 3.85 3.03 -20.55
C THR A 264 4.46 2.05 -19.55
N LYS A 265 3.79 0.95 -19.28
CA LYS A 265 4.34 -0.09 -18.39
C LYS A 265 5.61 -0.73 -18.97
N GLU A 266 5.63 -0.90 -20.28
CA GLU A 266 6.73 -1.48 -21.05
C GLU A 266 7.96 -0.55 -21.02
N GLU A 267 7.78 0.74 -21.28
CA GLU A 267 8.85 1.75 -21.22
C GLU A 267 9.41 1.87 -19.80
N ASN A 268 8.56 1.93 -18.79
CA ASN A 268 8.99 1.99 -17.38
C ASN A 268 9.76 0.72 -16.96
N ALA A 269 9.33 -0.45 -17.42
CA ALA A 269 10.05 -1.71 -17.18
C ALA A 269 11.40 -1.74 -17.91
N ALA A 270 11.49 -1.22 -19.14
CA ALA A 270 12.72 -1.14 -19.91
C ALA A 270 13.71 -0.13 -19.30
N LYS A 271 13.24 1.04 -18.84
CA LYS A 271 14.06 2.04 -18.15
C LYS A 271 14.58 1.50 -16.82
N ASN A 272 13.75 0.82 -16.09
CA ASN A 272 14.08 0.22 -14.75
C ASN A 272 14.73 1.24 -13.83
N ASN A 273 15.06 1.66 -13.02
CA ASN A 273 15.74 2.70 -12.20
C ASN A 273 17.09 3.20 -12.78
N ARG A 274 17.25 3.22 -14.10
CA ARG A 274 18.41 3.84 -14.75
C ARG A 274 18.08 5.28 -15.13
N MET A 275 19.04 6.17 -15.00
CA MET A 275 18.93 7.55 -15.46
C MET A 275 19.52 7.71 -16.86
N SER A 276 18.95 8.63 -17.62
CA SER A 276 19.52 9.17 -18.85
C SER A 276 20.25 10.49 -18.58
N LEU A 277 21.02 10.97 -19.54
CA LEU A 277 21.62 12.30 -19.49
C LEU A 277 20.53 13.37 -19.33
N ASN A 278 19.38 13.19 -19.97
CA ASN A 278 18.25 14.12 -19.84
C ASN A 278 17.72 14.18 -18.40
N ASP A 279 17.56 13.03 -17.73
CA ASP A 279 17.14 13.01 -16.33
C ASP A 279 18.12 13.80 -15.44
N VAL A 280 19.42 13.59 -15.64
CA VAL A 280 20.47 14.31 -14.90
C VAL A 280 20.41 15.81 -15.17
N SER A 281 20.21 16.21 -16.42
CA SER A 281 20.11 17.62 -16.83
C SER A 281 18.90 18.32 -16.19
N VAL A 282 17.74 17.64 -16.16
CA VAL A 282 16.55 18.14 -15.50
C VAL A 282 16.77 18.30 -13.99
N LEU A 283 17.39 17.31 -13.34
CA LEU A 283 17.70 17.40 -11.90
C LEU A 283 18.65 18.56 -11.58
N ILE A 284 19.70 18.78 -12.38
CA ILE A 284 20.62 19.92 -12.21
C ILE A 284 19.88 21.25 -12.43
N SER A 285 18.97 21.32 -13.40
CA SER A 285 18.16 22.51 -13.64
C SER A 285 17.22 22.81 -12.47
N ASP A 286 16.52 21.79 -11.95
CA ASP A 286 15.67 21.91 -10.79
C ASP A 286 16.44 22.40 -9.55
N GLU A 287 17.63 21.86 -9.33
CA GLU A 287 18.50 22.25 -8.22
C GLU A 287 18.96 23.73 -8.35
N LYS A 288 19.30 24.19 -9.57
CA LYS A 288 19.60 25.60 -9.83
C LYS A 288 18.42 26.53 -9.55
N ASN A 289 17.20 26.03 -9.71
CA ASN A 289 15.96 26.75 -9.38
C ASN A 289 15.61 26.69 -7.88
N GLY A 290 16.49 26.14 -7.04
CA GLY A 290 16.32 26.09 -5.59
C GLY A 290 15.55 24.85 -5.08
N GLU A 291 15.26 23.87 -5.94
CA GLU A 291 14.58 22.64 -5.50
C GLU A 291 15.57 21.64 -4.90
N GLN A 292 15.19 20.97 -3.83
CA GLN A 292 15.93 19.83 -3.33
C GLN A 292 15.62 18.60 -4.20
N VAL A 293 16.63 18.11 -4.93
CA VAL A 293 16.47 16.99 -5.87
C VAL A 293 16.93 15.66 -5.30
N VAL A 294 17.91 15.68 -4.39
CA VAL A 294 18.52 14.49 -3.79
C VAL A 294 18.32 14.51 -2.28
N SER A 295 18.07 13.35 -1.69
CA SER A 295 17.92 13.22 -0.24
C SER A 295 19.22 13.52 0.49
N TRP A 296 19.10 14.06 1.72
CA TRP A 296 20.21 14.50 2.56
C TRP A 296 21.40 13.52 2.58
N HIS A 297 21.10 12.23 2.68
CA HIS A 297 22.09 11.17 2.80
C HIS A 297 22.85 10.86 1.51
N SER A 298 22.31 11.19 0.35
CA SER A 298 22.93 10.90 -0.96
C SER A 298 23.56 12.14 -1.61
N LYS A 299 23.46 13.29 -0.92
CA LYS A 299 23.87 14.58 -1.46
C LYS A 299 25.38 14.66 -1.77
N TYR A 300 26.24 14.11 -0.93
CA TYR A 300 27.68 14.15 -1.15
C TYR A 300 28.10 13.48 -2.45
N LEU A 301 27.56 12.28 -2.73
CA LEU A 301 27.87 11.57 -3.95
C LEU A 301 27.29 12.26 -5.20
N TRP A 302 26.05 12.75 -5.09
CA TRP A 302 25.43 13.52 -6.18
C TRP A 302 26.24 14.77 -6.52
N ASP A 303 26.57 15.59 -5.55
CA ASP A 303 27.33 16.84 -5.76
C ASP A 303 28.72 16.59 -6.37
N PHE A 304 29.36 15.47 -6.01
CA PHE A 304 30.65 15.11 -6.56
C PHE A 304 30.58 14.63 -8.02
N LEU A 305 29.50 13.93 -8.42
CA LEU A 305 29.40 13.27 -9.73
C LEU A 305 28.56 14.03 -10.75
N LYS A 306 27.56 14.82 -10.36
CA LYS A 306 26.56 15.42 -11.26
C LYS A 306 27.16 16.18 -12.45
N ASN A 307 28.26 16.91 -12.25
CA ASN A 307 28.92 17.68 -13.28
C ASN A 307 29.89 16.87 -14.17
N LYS A 308 30.09 15.57 -13.85
CA LYS A 308 30.96 14.67 -14.62
C LYS A 308 30.15 13.86 -15.65
N ILE A 309 28.85 13.95 -15.64
CA ILE A 309 27.95 13.20 -16.52
C ILE A 309 27.85 13.93 -17.86
N LYS A 310 28.32 13.28 -18.94
CA LYS A 310 28.38 13.87 -20.29
C LYS A 310 27.53 13.14 -21.31
N ASN A 311 27.12 11.92 -21.00
CA ASN A 311 26.35 11.03 -21.91
C ASN A 311 25.53 10.03 -21.09
N ASP A 312 24.70 9.22 -21.78
CA ASP A 312 23.84 8.21 -21.14
C ASP A 312 24.64 7.08 -20.46
N ILE A 313 25.85 6.77 -20.95
CA ILE A 313 26.72 5.76 -20.31
C ILE A 313 27.14 6.26 -18.93
N ASP A 314 27.55 7.51 -18.82
CA ASP A 314 27.89 8.13 -17.54
C ASP A 314 26.68 8.19 -16.61
N ALA A 315 25.48 8.49 -17.14
CA ALA A 315 24.24 8.52 -16.35
C ALA A 315 23.87 7.11 -15.80
N VAL A 316 24.13 6.06 -16.57
CA VAL A 316 23.95 4.68 -16.09
C VAL A 316 24.99 4.33 -15.02
N LYS A 317 26.28 4.72 -15.20
CA LYS A 317 27.30 4.55 -14.17
C LYS A 317 26.94 5.28 -12.88
N LEU A 318 26.47 6.53 -12.98
CA LEU A 318 25.96 7.28 -11.84
C LEU A 318 24.83 6.50 -11.13
N SER A 319 23.88 5.93 -11.89
CA SER A 319 22.78 5.16 -11.32
C SER A 319 23.27 3.95 -10.52
N VAL A 320 24.30 3.27 -10.97
CA VAL A 320 24.94 2.14 -10.26
C VAL A 320 25.54 2.59 -8.94
N LEU A 321 26.32 3.68 -8.96
CA LEU A 321 26.99 4.20 -7.75
C LEU A 321 26.00 4.77 -6.74
N MET A 322 24.99 5.52 -7.19
CA MET A 322 23.95 6.08 -6.34
C MET A 322 23.14 4.96 -5.64
N ARG A 323 22.83 3.89 -6.38
CA ARG A 323 22.18 2.71 -5.79
C ARG A 323 23.05 2.07 -4.72
N LYS A 324 24.35 1.85 -4.99
CA LYS A 324 25.28 1.26 -4.03
C LYS A 324 25.40 2.13 -2.78
N ASN A 325 25.53 3.44 -2.96
CA ASN A 325 25.55 4.41 -1.88
C ASN A 325 24.30 4.30 -1.00
N LEU A 326 23.10 4.31 -1.60
CA LEU A 326 21.85 4.20 -0.86
C LEU A 326 21.76 2.88 -0.07
N HIS A 327 22.23 1.77 -0.63
CA HIS A 327 22.28 0.51 0.10
C HIS A 327 23.19 0.55 1.32
N TRP A 328 24.36 1.19 1.22
CA TRP A 328 25.26 1.36 2.34
C TRP A 328 24.64 2.23 3.43
N ILE A 329 24.02 3.35 3.03
CA ILE A 329 23.32 4.26 3.93
C ILE A 329 22.21 3.52 4.69
N LEU A 330 21.32 2.84 3.99
CA LEU A 330 20.21 2.12 4.63
C LEU A 330 20.70 0.99 5.54
N THR A 331 21.86 0.40 5.25
CA THR A 331 22.52 -0.55 6.13
C THR A 331 22.95 0.12 7.43
N ILE A 332 23.62 1.27 7.37
CA ILE A 332 24.00 2.04 8.58
C ILE A 332 22.77 2.44 9.39
N LEU A 333 21.72 2.96 8.74
CA LEU A 333 20.48 3.33 9.43
C LEU A 333 19.82 2.11 10.09
N SER A 334 19.86 0.93 9.45
CA SER A 334 19.36 -0.33 10.03
C SER A 334 20.19 -0.74 11.27
N MET A 335 21.51 -0.59 11.22
CA MET A 335 22.39 -0.90 12.35
C MET A 335 22.14 0.04 13.55
N ILE A 336 21.92 1.33 13.29
CA ILE A 336 21.57 2.31 14.34
C ILE A 336 20.19 1.97 14.95
N GLU A 337 19.21 1.57 14.12
CA GLU A 337 17.89 1.16 14.57
C GLU A 337 17.95 -0.09 15.46
N GLU A 338 18.69 -1.12 15.06
CA GLU A 338 18.89 -2.36 15.81
C GLU A 338 19.52 -2.14 17.20
N ARG A 339 20.30 -1.08 17.37
CA ARG A 339 20.87 -0.67 18.66
C ARG A 339 19.90 0.19 19.50
N GLY A 340 18.65 0.39 19.04
CA GLY A 340 17.58 1.06 19.79
C GLY A 340 17.50 2.58 19.62
N PHE A 341 18.30 3.20 18.74
CA PHE A 341 18.37 4.66 18.57
C PHE A 341 17.31 5.23 17.63
N ARG A 342 16.07 4.71 17.69
CA ARG A 342 14.94 5.19 16.87
C ARG A 342 14.67 6.68 17.02
N LYS A 343 14.82 7.24 18.24
CA LYS A 343 14.63 8.68 18.47
C LYS A 343 15.58 9.55 17.66
N PHE A 344 16.83 9.10 17.51
CA PHE A 344 17.80 9.75 16.66
C PHE A 344 17.40 9.68 15.18
N LEU A 345 16.91 8.54 14.73
CA LEU A 345 16.54 8.34 13.33
C LEU A 345 15.25 9.07 12.92
N ILE A 346 14.31 9.28 13.85
CA ILE A 346 13.05 9.99 13.56
C ILE A 346 13.28 11.39 13.01
N GLN A 347 14.36 12.09 13.41
CA GLN A 347 14.68 13.43 12.91
C GLN A 347 14.94 13.50 11.39
N PHE A 348 15.23 12.38 10.76
CA PHE A 348 15.46 12.26 9.32
C PHE A 348 14.21 11.88 8.52
N LEU A 349 13.07 11.71 9.19
CA LEU A 349 11.80 11.40 8.55
C LEU A 349 11.00 12.68 8.25
N ASN A 350 10.37 12.73 7.08
CA ASN A 350 9.58 13.88 6.65
C ASN A 350 8.14 13.79 7.20
N LEU A 351 8.01 13.91 8.53
CA LEU A 351 6.76 13.68 9.27
C LEU A 351 5.66 14.69 8.93
N ASP A 352 6.02 15.93 8.61
CA ASP A 352 5.07 17.02 8.38
C ASP A 352 4.14 16.72 7.20
N TYR A 353 4.63 16.04 6.18
CA TYR A 353 3.79 15.68 5.04
C TYR A 353 2.68 14.67 5.37
N SER A 354 2.78 13.95 6.49
CA SER A 354 1.69 13.09 6.97
C SER A 354 0.42 13.86 7.35
N ASN A 355 0.56 15.15 7.62
CA ASN A 355 -0.52 16.04 8.03
C ASN A 355 -1.38 16.52 6.86
N TYR A 356 -0.94 16.29 5.63
CA TYR A 356 -1.60 16.83 4.44
C TYR A 356 -2.22 15.74 3.56
N ASP A 357 -3.12 16.19 2.69
CA ASP A 357 -3.59 15.47 1.51
C ASP A 357 -3.64 16.46 0.34
N TYR A 358 -3.71 15.95 -0.89
CA TYR A 358 -3.68 16.77 -2.09
C TYR A 358 -4.80 16.38 -3.05
N LYS A 359 -5.38 17.38 -3.72
CA LYS A 359 -6.28 17.19 -4.85
C LYS A 359 -5.71 17.92 -6.04
N PHE A 360 -5.71 17.28 -7.18
CA PHE A 360 -5.32 17.85 -8.47
C PHE A 360 -6.59 18.00 -9.31
N SER A 361 -6.78 19.18 -9.93
CA SER A 361 -7.86 19.43 -10.89
C SER A 361 -7.32 19.39 -12.31
N ASP A 362 -8.16 18.92 -13.23
CA ASP A 362 -7.89 18.85 -14.68
C ASP A 362 -6.53 18.21 -15.03
N PHE A 363 -6.22 17.09 -14.35
CA PHE A 363 -5.00 16.33 -14.58
C PHE A 363 -5.00 15.70 -15.96
N GLN A 364 -3.92 15.91 -16.72
CA GLN A 364 -3.72 15.43 -18.07
C GLN A 364 -2.73 14.23 -18.13
N PRO A 365 -2.78 13.43 -19.21
CA PRO A 365 -1.87 12.28 -19.40
C PRO A 365 -0.38 12.64 -19.43
N ASP A 366 -0.03 13.86 -19.82
CA ASP A 366 1.35 14.36 -19.82
C ASP A 366 1.87 14.75 -18.44
N GLY A 367 1.00 14.66 -17.41
CA GLY A 367 1.33 14.98 -16.03
C GLY A 367 1.03 16.44 -15.64
N SER A 368 0.55 17.25 -16.57
CA SER A 368 0.08 18.62 -16.28
C SER A 368 -1.24 18.62 -15.52
N PHE A 369 -1.51 19.69 -14.79
CA PHE A 369 -2.77 19.91 -14.06
C PHE A 369 -3.03 21.42 -13.89
N LEU A 370 -4.29 21.80 -13.80
CA LEU A 370 -4.69 23.20 -13.70
C LEU A 370 -4.37 23.77 -12.31
N ALA A 371 -4.72 23.04 -11.26
CA ALA A 371 -4.53 23.51 -9.89
C ALA A 371 -4.30 22.34 -8.92
N ILE A 372 -3.64 22.68 -7.81
CA ILE A 372 -3.44 21.78 -6.68
C ILE A 372 -4.03 22.40 -5.41
N VAL A 373 -4.79 21.62 -4.67
CA VAL A 373 -5.32 22.01 -3.37
C VAL A 373 -4.66 21.17 -2.30
N LYS A 374 -3.91 21.81 -1.39
CA LYS A 374 -3.34 21.20 -0.19
C LYS A 374 -4.38 21.21 0.92
N ILE A 375 -4.70 20.05 1.47
CA ILE A 375 -5.72 19.85 2.49
C ILE A 375 -5.03 19.43 3.78
N GLU A 376 -5.13 20.26 4.81
CA GLU A 376 -4.61 19.91 6.13
C GLU A 376 -5.57 18.98 6.88
N LYS A 377 -5.04 17.91 7.44
CA LYS A 377 -5.76 16.99 8.33
C LYS A 377 -5.62 17.47 9.77
N LYS A 378 -6.72 17.44 10.53
CA LYS A 378 -6.75 17.96 11.90
C LYS A 378 -7.12 16.87 12.90
N GLY A 379 -6.65 17.06 14.15
CA GLY A 379 -7.00 16.23 15.30
C GLY A 379 -6.47 14.80 15.21
N ARG A 380 -7.21 13.84 15.77
CA ARG A 380 -6.80 12.43 15.88
C ARG A 380 -6.36 11.76 14.57
N ASN A 381 -6.88 12.22 13.45
CA ASN A 381 -6.47 11.69 12.13
C ASN A 381 -5.03 12.10 11.77
N GLN A 382 -4.59 13.26 12.21
CA GLN A 382 -3.22 13.76 12.02
C GLN A 382 -2.23 12.89 12.80
N GLU A 383 -2.49 12.68 14.11
CA GLU A 383 -1.66 11.84 14.98
C GLU A 383 -1.57 10.40 14.45
N ASN A 384 -2.70 9.79 14.12
CA ASN A 384 -2.74 8.43 13.57
C ASN A 384 -1.95 8.28 12.26
N ASN A 385 -1.92 9.31 11.40
CA ASN A 385 -1.15 9.28 10.16
C ASN A 385 0.35 9.38 10.43
N LYS A 386 0.77 10.24 11.35
CA LYS A 386 2.15 10.39 11.78
C LYS A 386 2.69 9.10 12.40
N ASP A 387 1.96 8.52 13.35
CA ASP A 387 2.34 7.27 14.00
C ASP A 387 2.43 6.11 13.01
N ARG A 388 1.48 6.06 12.07
CA ARG A 388 1.52 5.07 10.99
C ARG A 388 2.73 5.24 10.09
N TYR A 389 3.10 6.47 9.74
CA TYR A 389 4.27 6.74 8.91
C TYR A 389 5.55 6.32 9.61
N ILE A 390 5.74 6.72 10.88
CA ILE A 390 6.89 6.33 11.72
C ILE A 390 6.98 4.79 11.78
N ARG A 391 5.88 4.12 12.15
CA ARG A 391 5.86 2.66 12.24
C ARG A 391 6.27 1.99 10.92
N VAL A 392 5.71 2.43 9.79
CA VAL A 392 6.01 1.85 8.47
C VAL A 392 7.46 2.12 8.06
N ALA A 393 8.02 3.29 8.37
CA ALA A 393 9.41 3.61 8.09
C ALA A 393 10.36 2.64 8.79
N PHE A 394 10.18 2.41 10.09
CA PHE A 394 11.02 1.49 10.86
C PHE A 394 10.78 0.02 10.49
N GLU A 395 9.53 -0.42 10.31
CA GLU A 395 9.25 -1.77 9.82
C GLU A 395 9.88 -2.05 8.45
N SER A 396 10.01 -1.04 7.58
CA SER A 396 10.67 -1.17 6.27
C SER A 396 12.19 -1.28 6.38
N LEU A 397 12.79 -0.67 7.40
CA LEU A 397 14.23 -0.68 7.67
C LEU A 397 14.68 -1.95 8.39
N GLU A 398 13.79 -2.55 9.19
CA GLU A 398 14.08 -3.75 9.96
C GLU A 398 14.57 -4.90 9.07
N GLY A 399 15.69 -5.51 9.46
CA GLY A 399 16.32 -6.59 8.69
C GLY A 399 16.80 -6.16 7.30
N TYR A 400 16.95 -4.86 7.04
CA TYR A 400 17.38 -4.37 5.74
C TYR A 400 18.70 -4.99 5.30
N LYS A 401 19.69 -5.08 6.18
CA LYS A 401 21.03 -5.66 5.91
C LYS A 401 21.02 -7.16 5.60
N THR A 402 19.98 -7.90 6.01
CA THR A 402 19.90 -9.38 5.91
C THR A 402 19.01 -9.89 4.78
N LYS A 403 18.42 -9.00 3.96
CA LYS A 403 17.57 -9.43 2.84
C LYS A 403 18.38 -10.04 1.70
N ASP A 404 18.07 -11.28 1.31
CA ASP A 404 18.82 -12.09 0.34
C ASP A 404 18.80 -11.55 -1.11
N ASN A 405 17.85 -10.68 -1.47
CA ASN A 405 17.71 -10.16 -2.82
C ASN A 405 18.67 -9.01 -3.16
N ARG A 406 19.53 -8.64 -2.24
CA ARG A 406 20.53 -7.58 -2.42
C ARG A 406 21.89 -8.18 -2.73
N ARG A 407 22.31 -8.00 -3.97
CA ARG A 407 23.67 -8.28 -4.42
C ARG A 407 24.48 -6.99 -4.39
N VAL A 408 24.76 -6.47 -3.20
CA VAL A 408 25.53 -5.25 -3.01
C VAL A 408 26.74 -5.58 -2.15
N ASP A 409 27.92 -5.32 -2.71
CA ASP A 409 29.16 -5.40 -1.91
C ASP A 409 29.15 -4.27 -0.88
N TYR A 410 29.51 -4.60 0.35
CA TYR A 410 29.70 -3.63 1.41
C TYR A 410 30.99 -2.81 1.17
N TRP A 411 31.11 -1.72 1.94
CA TRP A 411 32.33 -0.93 1.98
C TRP A 411 33.53 -1.78 2.44
N LYS A 412 34.73 -1.38 1.96
CA LYS A 412 35.97 -2.07 2.29
C LYS A 412 36.85 -1.26 3.25
N ASN A 413 36.57 0.03 3.40
CA ASN A 413 37.32 0.92 4.27
C ASN A 413 36.97 0.65 5.74
N ALA A 414 37.90 0.02 6.47
CA ALA A 414 37.73 -0.32 7.89
C ALA A 414 37.49 0.91 8.79
N GLN A 415 37.92 2.12 8.36
CA GLN A 415 37.69 3.35 9.12
C GLN A 415 36.19 3.69 9.22
N ILE A 416 35.37 3.21 8.29
CA ILE A 416 33.91 3.37 8.35
C ILE A 416 33.33 2.64 9.56
N GLU A 417 33.80 1.43 9.84
CA GLU A 417 33.38 0.67 11.03
C GLU A 417 33.81 1.40 12.32
N VAL A 418 35.03 1.93 12.37
CA VAL A 418 35.53 2.71 13.51
C VAL A 418 34.64 3.95 13.75
N ASN A 419 34.31 4.69 12.69
CA ASN A 419 33.43 5.84 12.80
C ASN A 419 32.00 5.48 13.18
N LEU A 420 31.51 4.33 12.75
CA LEU A 420 30.19 3.81 13.16
C LEU A 420 30.16 3.49 14.66
N GLU A 421 31.18 2.82 15.18
CA GLU A 421 31.30 2.56 16.63
C GLU A 421 31.37 3.86 17.43
N GLN A 422 32.14 4.87 16.97
CA GLN A 422 32.17 6.19 17.61
C GLN A 422 30.80 6.87 17.61
N LEU A 423 30.07 6.78 16.49
CA LEU A 423 28.70 7.31 16.40
C LEU A 423 27.79 6.64 17.44
N LEU A 424 27.86 5.34 17.59
CA LEU A 424 27.05 4.60 18.56
C LEU A 424 27.40 4.97 20.01
N VAL A 425 28.69 5.20 20.31
CA VAL A 425 29.15 5.71 21.61
C VAL A 425 28.54 7.09 21.89
N LEU A 426 28.61 8.03 20.94
CA LEU A 426 28.02 9.36 21.06
C LEU A 426 26.51 9.31 21.31
N LEU A 427 25.79 8.39 20.64
CA LEU A 427 24.37 8.19 20.88
C LEU A 427 24.07 7.64 22.26
N ASN A 428 24.87 6.73 22.80
CA ASN A 428 24.73 6.24 24.19
C ASN A 428 24.98 7.35 25.20
N GLU A 429 25.85 8.31 24.90
CA GLU A 429 26.13 9.49 25.72
C GLU A 429 25.09 10.62 25.52
N ASN A 430 24.06 10.41 24.72
CA ASN A 430 23.05 11.39 24.32
C ASN A 430 23.62 12.63 23.58
N LYS A 431 24.79 12.54 22.98
CA LYS A 431 25.45 13.57 22.19
C LYS A 431 24.92 13.55 20.74
N THR A 432 23.64 13.87 20.59
CA THR A 432 22.91 13.71 19.33
C THR A 432 23.47 14.57 18.18
N ALA A 433 23.93 15.79 18.46
CA ALA A 433 24.51 16.68 17.45
C ALA A 433 25.84 16.13 16.93
N GLU A 434 26.75 15.74 17.83
CA GLU A 434 28.05 15.15 17.45
C GLU A 434 27.84 13.81 16.71
N ALA A 435 26.87 13.01 17.11
CA ALA A 435 26.50 11.76 16.40
C ALA A 435 26.00 12.04 14.99
N LYS A 436 25.27 13.14 14.79
CA LYS A 436 24.84 13.56 13.45
C LYS A 436 26.02 13.96 12.58
N ASP A 437 26.97 14.74 13.12
CA ASP A 437 28.18 15.12 12.40
C ASP A 437 29.01 13.89 12.03
N LYS A 438 29.12 12.93 12.95
CA LYS A 438 29.80 11.65 12.70
C LYS A 438 29.12 10.83 11.60
N LEU A 439 27.76 10.84 11.54
CA LEU A 439 27.04 10.21 10.43
C LEU A 439 27.38 10.88 9.10
N HIS A 440 27.44 12.20 9.05
CA HIS A 440 27.85 12.93 7.83
C HIS A 440 29.29 12.62 7.41
N GLU A 441 30.22 12.44 8.33
CA GLU A 441 31.59 11.98 8.02
C GLU A 441 31.56 10.59 7.34
N ILE A 442 30.77 9.64 7.83
CA ILE A 442 30.60 8.32 7.23
C ILE A 442 30.06 8.44 5.78
N LEU A 443 29.08 9.31 5.56
CA LEU A 443 28.53 9.54 4.21
C LEU A 443 29.56 10.13 3.24
N GLN A 444 30.42 11.01 3.71
CA GLN A 444 31.54 11.54 2.92
C GLN A 444 32.56 10.43 2.58
N MET A 445 32.88 9.56 3.55
CA MET A 445 33.76 8.43 3.31
C MET A 445 33.19 7.45 2.28
N PHE A 446 31.86 7.21 2.28
CA PHE A 446 31.19 6.44 1.23
C PHE A 446 31.41 7.09 -0.14
N THR A 447 31.28 8.41 -0.24
CA THR A 447 31.52 9.14 -1.49
C THR A 447 32.94 8.92 -1.97
N VAL A 448 33.93 9.06 -1.11
CA VAL A 448 35.35 8.87 -1.45
C VAL A 448 35.59 7.44 -1.96
N GLU A 449 35.11 6.43 -1.24
CA GLU A 449 35.30 5.03 -1.64
C GLU A 449 34.62 4.69 -2.96
N LEU A 450 33.38 5.15 -3.17
CA LEU A 450 32.62 4.87 -4.38
C LEU A 450 33.21 5.57 -5.62
N THR A 451 33.79 6.75 -5.45
CA THR A 451 34.31 7.55 -6.57
C THR A 451 35.75 7.19 -6.97
N GLN A 452 36.49 6.47 -6.13
CA GLN A 452 37.83 5.95 -6.47
C GLN A 452 37.83 5.07 -7.73
N ASN A 453 36.70 4.47 -8.06
CA ASN A 453 36.56 3.57 -9.20
C ASN A 453 35.66 4.14 -10.31
N TRP A 454 35.41 5.48 -10.32
CA TRP A 454 34.53 6.10 -11.32
C TRP A 454 34.91 5.74 -12.76
N GLU A 455 36.21 5.69 -13.07
CA GLU A 455 36.71 5.35 -14.39
C GLU A 455 36.62 3.84 -14.72
N LYS A 456 36.34 2.99 -13.72
CA LYS A 456 36.31 1.53 -13.85
C LYS A 456 34.91 0.93 -13.86
N VAL A 457 33.87 1.73 -13.60
CA VAL A 457 32.47 1.27 -13.55
C VAL A 457 31.83 1.18 -14.94
#